data_c31697c211db6cc7d979dd5b3b6a3600
#
_entry.id   c31697c211db6cc7d979dd5b3b6a3600
#
_cell.length_a   1.000
_cell.length_b   1.000
_cell.length_c   1.000
_cell.angle_alpha   90.00
_cell.angle_beta   90.00
_cell.angle_gamma   90.00
#
_symmetry.space_group_name_H-M   'P 1'
#
loop_
_entity.id
_entity.type
_entity.pdbx_description
1 polymer ?
#
loop_
_entity_poly.entity_id
_entity_poly.type
_entity_poly.pdbx_seq_one_letter_code
_entity_poly.pdbx_strand_id
1 'polypeptide(L)'
;MNKTQKTAEIDQVRKRFDDSVAAVLIDFKGMNVEAVTGLRRAFRKAGVEYRVLKNTVIRHALKDSQYKGFVGTFESGKASNHHASMRGMTGVAWCKEDPSAAAKVIKTFKETNADLGKNLKVKAGLLGGQLRENTWVVDEMSKLPGLKETQAMILATLNAPAQDVVGILNAPAQQLMYVLAAWQEKLEQQAGGQ
;
A
#
# COMPACT_ATOMS: atom_id res chain seq x y z
N MET A 1 31.77 12.25 4.38
CA MET A 1 31.51 11.23 3.35
C MET A 1 32.38 11.53 2.15
N ASN A 2 33.27 10.63 1.78
CA ASN A 2 34.12 10.80 0.62
C ASN A 2 33.34 10.61 -0.68
N LYS A 3 33.84 11.15 -1.80
CA LYS A 3 33.16 11.11 -3.09
C LYS A 3 32.85 9.67 -3.54
N THR A 4 33.79 8.75 -3.33
CA THR A 4 33.66 7.31 -3.62
C THR A 4 32.57 6.63 -2.78
N GLN A 5 32.47 6.94 -1.49
CA GLN A 5 31.44 6.41 -0.61
C GLN A 5 30.04 6.90 -1.02
N LYS A 6 29.95 8.15 -1.45
CA LYS A 6 28.68 8.72 -1.92
C LYS A 6 28.20 8.05 -3.20
N THR A 7 29.08 7.77 -4.14
CA THR A 7 28.76 7.06 -5.38
C THR A 7 28.27 5.64 -5.10
N ALA A 8 29.00 4.91 -4.24
CA ALA A 8 28.60 3.55 -3.86
C ALA A 8 27.24 3.50 -3.15
N GLU A 9 26.94 4.50 -2.31
CA GLU A 9 25.62 4.60 -1.65
C GLU A 9 24.51 4.92 -2.66
N ILE A 10 24.75 5.78 -3.64
CA ILE A 10 23.80 6.08 -4.71
C ILE A 10 23.48 4.82 -5.51
N ASP A 11 24.49 4.04 -5.89
CA ASP A 11 24.32 2.79 -6.65
C ASP A 11 23.54 1.73 -5.87
N GLN A 12 23.79 1.62 -4.56
CA GLN A 12 23.02 0.72 -3.69
C GLN A 12 21.57 1.15 -3.59
N VAL A 13 21.32 2.43 -3.41
CA VAL A 13 19.95 2.98 -3.31
C VAL A 13 19.21 2.81 -4.64
N ARG A 14 19.90 3.02 -5.78
CA ARG A 14 19.35 2.79 -7.10
C ARG A 14 18.90 1.34 -7.30
N LYS A 15 19.77 0.36 -6.99
CA LYS A 15 19.39 -1.05 -7.08
C LYS A 15 18.15 -1.36 -6.24
N ARG A 16 18.01 -0.78 -5.06
CA ARG A 16 16.81 -0.97 -4.23
C ARG A 16 15.56 -0.38 -4.84
N PHE A 17 15.64 0.76 -5.52
CA PHE A 17 14.51 1.32 -6.23
C PHE A 17 14.12 0.47 -7.45
N ASP A 18 15.10 -0.11 -8.13
CA ASP A 18 14.86 -0.98 -9.29
C ASP A 18 14.28 -2.34 -8.85
N ASP A 19 14.71 -2.88 -7.70
CA ASP A 19 14.23 -4.14 -7.13
C ASP A 19 12.86 -4.00 -6.42
N SER A 20 12.39 -2.78 -6.14
CA SER A 20 11.15 -2.53 -5.41
C SER A 20 9.98 -2.25 -6.34
N VAL A 21 8.82 -2.84 -6.05
CA VAL A 21 7.56 -2.58 -6.77
C VAL A 21 7.00 -1.21 -6.40
N ALA A 22 7.16 -0.81 -5.14
CA ALA A 22 6.71 0.47 -4.61
C ALA A 22 7.68 1.01 -3.58
N ALA A 23 7.74 2.34 -3.46
CA ALA A 23 8.48 3.01 -2.40
C ALA A 23 7.68 4.16 -1.82
N VAL A 24 7.75 4.35 -0.50
CA VAL A 24 7.05 5.45 0.20
C VAL A 24 8.06 6.33 0.87
N LEU A 25 7.97 7.63 0.61
CA LEU A 25 8.78 8.69 1.21
C LEU A 25 8.05 9.25 2.43
N ILE A 26 8.72 9.21 3.58
CA ILE A 26 8.12 9.54 4.88
C ILE A 26 8.93 10.66 5.55
N ASP A 27 8.24 11.63 6.13
CA ASP A 27 8.81 12.61 7.06
C ASP A 27 8.53 12.17 8.49
N PHE A 28 9.58 12.07 9.27
CA PHE A 28 9.50 11.68 10.69
C PHE A 28 9.95 12.82 11.61
N LYS A 29 9.93 14.07 11.11
CA LYS A 29 10.30 15.25 11.90
C LYS A 29 9.35 15.39 13.11
N GLY A 30 9.94 15.51 14.31
CA GLY A 30 9.17 15.67 15.55
C GLY A 30 8.70 14.36 16.20
N MET A 31 9.15 13.21 15.71
CA MET A 31 8.89 11.92 16.36
C MET A 31 9.94 11.63 17.44
N ASN A 32 9.51 11.02 18.55
CA ASN A 32 10.39 10.54 19.61
C ASN A 32 11.17 9.30 19.14
N VAL A 33 12.30 9.02 19.76
CA VAL A 33 13.18 7.87 19.45
C VAL A 33 12.43 6.55 19.57
N GLU A 34 11.58 6.39 20.59
CA GLU A 34 10.74 5.20 20.78
C GLU A 34 9.78 4.98 19.61
N ALA A 35 9.10 6.05 19.15
CA ALA A 35 8.18 5.99 18.03
C ALA A 35 8.89 5.59 16.72
N VAL A 36 10.07 6.15 16.46
CA VAL A 36 10.87 5.78 15.27
C VAL A 36 11.33 4.32 15.36
N THR A 37 11.69 3.86 16.56
CA THR A 37 12.09 2.45 16.77
C THR A 37 10.89 1.51 16.60
N GLY A 38 9.72 1.89 17.12
CA GLY A 38 8.46 1.16 16.91
C GLY A 38 8.09 1.07 15.44
N LEU A 39 8.20 2.18 14.71
CA LEU A 39 7.94 2.24 13.27
C LEU A 39 8.90 1.32 12.48
N ARG A 40 10.19 1.32 12.80
CA ARG A 40 11.16 0.41 12.18
C ARG A 40 10.84 -1.06 12.44
N ARG A 41 10.42 -1.39 13.66
CA ARG A 41 9.98 -2.76 14.01
C ARG A 41 8.73 -3.16 13.22
N ALA A 42 7.76 -2.25 13.08
CA ALA A 42 6.54 -2.50 12.31
C ALA A 42 6.85 -2.73 10.82
N PHE A 43 7.70 -1.90 10.20
CA PHE A 43 8.15 -2.12 8.83
C PHE A 43 8.89 -3.45 8.64
N ARG A 44 9.77 -3.80 9.56
CA ARG A 44 10.50 -5.08 9.49
C ARG A 44 9.55 -6.29 9.60
N LYS A 45 8.52 -6.22 10.44
CA LYS A 45 7.49 -7.27 10.55
C LYS A 45 6.68 -7.43 9.25
N ALA A 46 6.46 -6.34 8.53
CA ALA A 46 5.74 -6.33 7.26
C ALA A 46 6.64 -6.61 6.04
N GLY A 47 7.92 -6.99 6.23
CA GLY A 47 8.84 -7.26 5.13
C GLY A 47 9.28 -6.02 4.33
N VAL A 48 9.05 -4.83 4.88
CA VAL A 48 9.39 -3.55 4.22
C VAL A 48 10.78 -3.09 4.67
N GLU A 49 11.66 -2.82 3.71
CA GLU A 49 12.99 -2.28 3.99
C GLU A 49 12.88 -0.76 4.22
N TYR A 50 13.24 -0.29 5.41
CA TYR A 50 13.19 1.13 5.76
C TYR A 50 14.58 1.69 6.05
N ARG A 51 14.95 2.79 5.37
CA ARG A 51 16.19 3.54 5.63
C ARG A 51 15.97 5.04 5.58
N VAL A 52 16.73 5.73 6.38
CA VAL A 52 16.83 7.19 6.37
C VAL A 52 18.00 7.60 5.46
N LEU A 53 17.71 8.40 4.45
CA LEU A 53 18.69 8.81 3.44
C LEU A 53 18.72 10.33 3.30
N LYS A 54 19.86 10.84 2.82
CA LYS A 54 19.97 12.24 2.45
C LYS A 54 19.19 12.52 1.16
N ASN A 55 18.43 13.59 1.12
CA ASN A 55 17.61 13.97 -0.06
C ASN A 55 18.43 14.08 -1.35
N THR A 56 19.68 14.50 -1.25
CA THR A 56 20.60 14.57 -2.40
C THR A 56 20.92 13.20 -2.97
N VAL A 57 21.08 12.16 -2.11
CA VAL A 57 21.33 10.78 -2.54
C VAL A 57 20.09 10.22 -3.24
N ILE A 58 18.92 10.42 -2.66
CA ILE A 58 17.63 10.00 -3.25
C ILE A 58 17.45 10.65 -4.64
N ARG A 59 17.72 11.96 -4.75
CA ARG A 59 17.60 12.68 -6.00
C ARG A 59 18.54 12.13 -7.09
N HIS A 60 19.79 11.85 -6.77
CA HIS A 60 20.74 11.27 -7.72
C HIS A 60 20.39 9.82 -8.08
N ALA A 61 19.92 9.01 -7.14
CA ALA A 61 19.50 7.64 -7.41
C ALA A 61 18.27 7.59 -8.34
N LEU A 62 17.32 8.52 -8.18
CA LEU A 62 16.14 8.59 -9.03
C LEU A 62 16.43 9.12 -10.45
N LYS A 63 17.46 9.96 -10.65
CA LYS A 63 17.84 10.48 -11.97
C LYS A 63 18.13 9.39 -12.99
N ASP A 64 18.69 8.29 -12.54
CA ASP A 64 19.16 7.20 -13.38
C ASP A 64 18.28 5.95 -13.37
N SER A 65 17.17 5.94 -12.59
CA SER A 65 16.25 4.82 -12.48
C SER A 65 15.04 4.97 -13.42
N GLN A 66 14.12 3.98 -13.39
CA GLN A 66 12.81 4.02 -14.12
C GLN A 66 12.01 5.29 -13.80
N TYR A 67 12.36 6.00 -12.73
CA TYR A 67 11.69 7.20 -12.24
C TYR A 67 12.29 8.50 -12.78
N LYS A 68 12.95 8.49 -13.96
CA LYS A 68 13.57 9.68 -14.58
C LYS A 68 12.62 10.86 -14.81
N GLY A 69 11.37 10.59 -15.19
CA GLY A 69 10.33 11.61 -15.37
C GLY A 69 10.05 12.44 -14.13
N PHE A 70 10.46 11.94 -12.99
CA PHE A 70 10.30 12.49 -11.68
C PHE A 70 11.27 13.62 -11.35
N VAL A 71 12.51 13.44 -11.74
CA VAL A 71 13.59 14.36 -11.44
C VAL A 71 13.41 15.68 -12.16
N GLY A 72 12.81 15.66 -13.35
CA GLY A 72 12.43 16.87 -14.08
C GLY A 72 11.44 17.77 -13.32
N THR A 73 10.56 17.16 -12.54
CA THR A 73 9.62 17.88 -11.66
C THR A 73 10.33 18.51 -10.46
N PHE A 74 11.47 17.96 -10.03
CA PHE A 74 12.30 18.51 -8.95
C PHE A 74 13.25 19.60 -9.40
N GLU A 75 13.66 19.63 -10.66
CA GLU A 75 14.62 20.62 -11.23
C GLU A 75 13.94 21.86 -11.79
N SER A 76 12.69 21.75 -12.27
CA SER A 76 11.91 22.88 -12.75
C SER A 76 11.46 23.72 -11.56
N GLY A 77 12.17 24.81 -11.28
CA GLY A 77 11.98 25.72 -10.13
C GLY A 77 10.62 26.44 -10.06
N LYS A 78 9.62 25.99 -10.79
CA LYS A 78 8.22 26.37 -10.64
C LYS A 78 7.64 25.55 -9.49
N ALA A 79 7.17 26.26 -8.47
CA ALA A 79 6.58 25.76 -7.23
C ALA A 79 5.34 24.89 -7.47
N SER A 80 5.53 23.68 -7.98
CA SER A 80 4.56 22.62 -7.83
C SER A 80 4.76 21.99 -6.46
N ASN A 81 3.69 21.57 -5.82
CA ASN A 81 3.67 20.99 -4.46
C ASN A 81 4.66 19.83 -4.28
N HIS A 82 5.15 19.21 -5.35
CA HIS A 82 6.13 18.13 -5.36
C HIS A 82 7.53 18.56 -4.90
N HIS A 83 7.91 19.82 -5.03
CA HIS A 83 9.20 20.31 -4.54
C HIS A 83 9.28 20.33 -3.01
N ALA A 84 8.14 20.45 -2.33
CA ALA A 84 8.05 20.39 -0.88
C ALA A 84 8.35 18.99 -0.32
N SER A 85 8.14 17.93 -1.10
CA SER A 85 8.33 16.54 -0.66
C SER A 85 9.79 16.19 -0.35
N MET A 86 10.78 16.90 -0.95
CA MET A 86 12.21 16.64 -0.75
C MET A 86 12.86 17.60 0.27
N ARG A 87 12.10 18.38 1.03
CA ARG A 87 12.63 19.20 2.11
C ARG A 87 12.58 18.46 3.44
N GLY A 88 13.59 18.67 4.30
CA GLY A 88 13.66 18.09 5.64
C GLY A 88 14.15 16.65 5.67
N MET A 89 13.86 15.95 6.75
CA MET A 89 14.25 14.54 6.95
C MET A 89 13.41 13.63 6.06
N THR A 90 14.06 12.66 5.42
CA THR A 90 13.33 11.72 4.55
C THR A 90 13.77 10.31 4.86
N GLY A 91 12.80 9.49 5.28
CA GLY A 91 12.90 8.05 5.34
C GLY A 91 12.28 7.45 4.10
N VAL A 92 12.88 6.41 3.55
CA VAL A 92 12.37 5.66 2.41
C VAL A 92 12.01 4.27 2.87
N ALA A 93 10.80 3.84 2.57
CA ALA A 93 10.31 2.49 2.79
C ALA A 93 10.13 1.81 1.43
N TRP A 94 10.89 0.74 1.17
CA TRP A 94 10.82 -0.03 -0.07
C TRP A 94 9.98 -1.29 0.13
N CYS A 95 9.00 -1.48 -0.74
CA CYS A 95 8.16 -2.67 -0.79
C CYS A 95 8.62 -3.56 -1.93
N LYS A 96 9.01 -4.81 -1.64
CA LYS A 96 9.47 -5.78 -2.65
C LYS A 96 8.31 -6.62 -3.21
N GLU A 97 7.48 -7.15 -2.35
CA GLU A 97 6.38 -8.05 -2.72
C GLU A 97 5.05 -7.31 -2.81
N ASP A 98 4.63 -6.69 -1.70
CA ASP A 98 3.33 -6.04 -1.59
C ASP A 98 3.45 -4.51 -1.64
N PRO A 99 2.95 -3.84 -2.69
CA PRO A 99 3.03 -2.39 -2.81
C PRO A 99 2.27 -1.67 -1.68
N SER A 100 1.22 -2.29 -1.13
CA SER A 100 0.39 -1.72 -0.08
C SER A 100 0.97 -1.87 1.34
N ALA A 101 1.97 -2.75 1.53
CA ALA A 101 2.49 -3.09 2.85
C ALA A 101 2.96 -1.86 3.64
N ALA A 102 3.73 -0.97 3.02
CA ALA A 102 4.19 0.25 3.70
C ALA A 102 3.04 1.19 4.08
N ALA A 103 2.05 1.36 3.20
CA ALA A 103 0.89 2.22 3.45
C ALA A 103 0.00 1.66 4.59
N LYS A 104 -0.22 0.35 4.61
CA LYS A 104 -0.96 -0.35 5.69
C LYS A 104 -0.27 -0.16 7.04
N VAL A 105 1.06 -0.35 7.10
CA VAL A 105 1.84 -0.13 8.34
C VAL A 105 1.73 1.32 8.81
N ILE A 106 1.85 2.29 7.91
CA ILE A 106 1.74 3.71 8.26
C ILE A 106 0.34 4.03 8.80
N LYS A 107 -0.71 3.50 8.19
CA LYS A 107 -2.09 3.68 8.63
C LYS A 107 -2.32 3.09 10.02
N THR A 108 -1.96 1.82 10.23
CA THR A 108 -2.08 1.15 11.52
C THR A 108 -1.27 1.87 12.61
N PHE A 109 -0.06 2.34 12.26
CA PHE A 109 0.78 3.08 13.20
C PHE A 109 0.15 4.42 13.60
N LYS A 110 -0.50 5.13 12.66
CA LYS A 110 -1.23 6.37 12.96
C LYS A 110 -2.45 6.12 13.84
N GLU A 111 -3.17 5.04 13.61
CA GLU A 111 -4.34 4.64 14.40
C GLU A 111 -3.96 4.22 15.82
N THR A 112 -2.90 3.43 15.96
CA THR A 112 -2.44 2.92 17.26
C THR A 112 -1.81 4.02 18.13
N ASN A 113 -1.15 5.01 17.52
CA ASN A 113 -0.43 6.08 18.22
C ASN A 113 -0.94 7.46 17.78
N ALA A 114 -2.14 7.84 18.19
CA ALA A 114 -2.81 9.06 17.75
C ALA A 114 -1.96 10.33 17.94
N ASP A 115 -1.19 10.44 19.03
CA ASP A 115 -0.34 11.60 19.30
C ASP A 115 0.97 11.59 18.51
N LEU A 116 1.59 10.44 18.38
CA LEU A 116 2.85 10.26 17.63
C LEU A 116 2.59 10.20 16.12
N GLY A 117 1.43 9.72 15.71
CA GLY A 117 0.99 9.62 14.33
C GLY A 117 0.73 10.97 13.66
N LYS A 118 0.42 12.02 14.42
CA LYS A 118 0.24 13.40 13.92
C LYS A 118 1.53 13.95 13.29
N ASN A 119 2.69 13.55 13.81
CA ASN A 119 3.99 13.99 13.33
C ASN A 119 4.50 13.17 12.15
N LEU A 120 3.90 12.01 11.88
CA LEU A 120 4.27 11.16 10.75
C LEU A 120 3.56 11.66 9.48
N LYS A 121 4.30 12.35 8.62
CA LYS A 121 3.79 12.85 7.34
C LYS A 121 4.34 11.97 6.21
N VAL A 122 3.46 11.47 5.37
CA VAL A 122 3.87 10.85 4.10
C VAL A 122 4.16 11.97 3.12
N LYS A 123 5.29 11.97 2.45
CA LYS A 123 5.68 12.98 1.47
C LYS A 123 5.17 12.64 0.09
N ALA A 124 5.44 11.42 -0.34
CA ALA A 124 5.04 10.93 -1.64
C ALA A 124 5.13 9.41 -1.69
N GLY A 125 4.43 8.79 -2.60
CA GLY A 125 4.56 7.39 -2.96
C GLY A 125 5.01 7.22 -4.39
N LEU A 126 5.81 6.20 -4.61
CA LEU A 126 6.30 5.75 -5.91
C LEU A 126 5.66 4.40 -6.19
N LEU A 127 4.88 4.30 -7.25
CA LEU A 127 4.24 3.06 -7.67
C LEU A 127 4.29 2.95 -9.20
N GLY A 128 4.87 1.86 -9.71
CA GLY A 128 4.89 1.59 -11.14
C GLY A 128 5.47 2.71 -12.01
N GLY A 129 6.53 3.39 -11.54
CA GLY A 129 7.14 4.51 -12.27
C GLY A 129 6.40 5.84 -12.14
N GLN A 130 5.32 5.91 -11.37
CA GLN A 130 4.54 7.14 -11.16
C GLN A 130 4.68 7.67 -9.73
N LEU A 131 4.74 9.00 -9.60
CA LEU A 131 4.60 9.69 -8.31
C LEU A 131 3.14 9.84 -7.97
N ARG A 132 2.83 9.54 -6.75
CA ARG A 132 1.54 9.78 -6.15
C ARG A 132 1.68 10.68 -4.93
N GLU A 133 0.74 11.57 -4.77
CA GLU A 133 0.71 12.51 -3.65
C GLU A 133 0.42 11.81 -2.32
N ASN A 134 0.71 12.51 -1.24
CA ASN A 134 0.54 12.08 0.14
C ASN A 134 -0.84 11.46 0.42
N THR A 135 -1.92 12.14 0.03
CA THR A 135 -3.31 11.74 0.30
C THR A 135 -3.61 10.38 -0.34
N TRP A 136 -3.20 10.22 -1.59
CA TRP A 136 -3.38 8.97 -2.34
C TRP A 136 -2.65 7.79 -1.68
N VAL A 137 -1.45 8.00 -1.16
CA VAL A 137 -0.66 6.93 -0.50
C VAL A 137 -1.34 6.45 0.77
N VAL A 138 -1.89 7.36 1.56
CA VAL A 138 -2.53 7.00 2.85
C VAL A 138 -3.90 6.37 2.63
N ASP A 139 -4.70 6.93 1.72
CA ASP A 139 -6.11 6.57 1.59
C ASP A 139 -6.34 5.43 0.59
N GLU A 140 -5.70 5.49 -0.56
CA GLU A 140 -5.92 4.51 -1.62
C GLU A 140 -4.91 3.38 -1.62
N MET A 141 -3.60 3.68 -1.51
CA MET A 141 -2.58 2.65 -1.49
C MET A 141 -2.74 1.70 -0.30
N SER A 142 -3.24 2.18 0.85
CA SER A 142 -3.54 1.33 2.01
C SER A 142 -4.69 0.34 1.77
N LYS A 143 -5.60 0.62 0.82
CA LYS A 143 -6.73 -0.23 0.46
C LYS A 143 -6.37 -1.26 -0.62
N LEU A 144 -5.23 -1.09 -1.29
CA LEU A 144 -4.82 -2.04 -2.32
C LEU A 144 -4.62 -3.43 -1.69
N PRO A 145 -5.19 -4.47 -2.32
CA PRO A 145 -4.94 -5.84 -1.90
C PRO A 145 -3.48 -6.22 -2.14
N GLY A 146 -2.98 -7.16 -1.37
CA GLY A 146 -1.66 -7.74 -1.58
C GLY A 146 -1.58 -8.51 -2.90
N LEU A 147 -0.37 -8.83 -3.35
CA LEU A 147 -0.15 -9.51 -4.62
C LEU A 147 -0.92 -10.84 -4.71
N LYS A 148 -0.89 -11.66 -3.65
CA LYS A 148 -1.64 -12.92 -3.57
C LYS A 148 -3.15 -12.72 -3.60
N GLU A 149 -3.64 -11.70 -2.91
CA GLU A 149 -5.07 -11.34 -2.89
C GLU A 149 -5.53 -10.88 -4.28
N THR A 150 -4.71 -10.08 -4.97
CA THR A 150 -5.00 -9.62 -6.34
C THR A 150 -5.04 -10.81 -7.31
N GLN A 151 -4.10 -11.74 -7.21
CA GLN A 151 -4.12 -12.97 -8.02
C GLN A 151 -5.36 -13.82 -7.73
N ALA A 152 -5.75 -13.97 -6.47
CA ALA A 152 -6.97 -14.67 -6.10
C ALA A 152 -8.23 -13.99 -6.65
N MET A 153 -8.30 -12.66 -6.63
CA MET A 153 -9.40 -11.91 -7.23
C MET A 153 -9.48 -12.11 -8.75
N ILE A 154 -8.34 -12.09 -9.44
CA ILE A 154 -8.30 -12.36 -10.88
C ILE A 154 -8.82 -13.77 -11.19
N LEU A 155 -8.36 -14.78 -10.45
CA LEU A 155 -8.85 -16.15 -10.60
C LEU A 155 -10.34 -16.27 -10.28
N ALA A 156 -10.83 -15.59 -9.26
CA ALA A 156 -12.25 -15.55 -8.91
C ALA A 156 -13.10 -14.93 -10.02
N THR A 157 -12.65 -13.80 -10.60
CA THR A 157 -13.37 -13.15 -11.72
C THR A 157 -13.37 -13.99 -12.99
N LEU A 158 -12.32 -14.76 -13.25
CA LEU A 158 -12.27 -15.70 -14.38
C LEU A 158 -13.23 -16.90 -14.17
N ASN A 159 -13.41 -17.34 -12.93
CA ASN A 159 -14.31 -18.45 -12.61
C ASN A 159 -15.77 -18.00 -12.39
N ALA A 160 -16.03 -16.72 -12.16
CA ALA A 160 -17.36 -16.20 -11.89
C ALA A 160 -18.40 -16.58 -12.97
N PRO A 161 -18.13 -16.47 -14.29
CA PRO A 161 -19.12 -16.84 -15.31
C PRO A 161 -19.52 -18.31 -15.23
N ALA A 162 -18.59 -19.21 -14.94
CA ALA A 162 -18.88 -20.64 -14.80
C ALA A 162 -19.73 -20.91 -13.55
N GLN A 163 -19.44 -20.24 -12.45
CA GLN A 163 -20.22 -20.33 -11.20
C GLN A 163 -21.64 -19.77 -11.40
N ASP A 164 -21.79 -18.67 -12.14
CA ASP A 164 -23.08 -18.07 -12.45
C ASP A 164 -23.96 -19.03 -13.26
N VAL A 165 -23.41 -19.70 -14.26
CA VAL A 165 -24.14 -20.72 -15.04
C VAL A 165 -24.61 -21.87 -14.15
N VAL A 166 -23.73 -22.40 -13.29
CA VAL A 166 -24.10 -23.45 -12.32
C VAL A 166 -25.18 -22.95 -11.35
N GLY A 167 -25.07 -21.71 -10.88
CA GLY A 167 -26.06 -21.07 -10.04
C GLY A 167 -27.45 -21.00 -10.70
N ILE A 168 -27.51 -20.55 -11.96
CA ILE A 168 -28.77 -20.47 -12.73
C ILE A 168 -29.37 -21.86 -12.95
N LEU A 169 -28.58 -22.88 -13.22
CA LEU A 169 -29.06 -24.25 -13.38
C LEU A 169 -29.61 -24.86 -12.08
N ASN A 170 -29.03 -24.49 -10.95
CA ASN A 170 -29.46 -24.97 -9.64
C ASN A 170 -30.61 -24.14 -9.03
N ALA A 171 -30.81 -22.90 -9.50
CA ALA A 171 -31.80 -22.00 -8.94
C ALA A 171 -33.24 -22.57 -8.92
N PRO A 172 -33.75 -23.24 -9.97
CA PRO A 172 -35.11 -23.82 -9.97
C PRO A 172 -35.28 -24.91 -8.88
N ALA A 173 -34.26 -25.76 -8.72
CA ALA A 173 -34.31 -26.81 -7.70
C ALA A 173 -34.28 -26.23 -6.28
N GLN A 174 -33.48 -25.18 -6.05
CA GLN A 174 -33.44 -24.48 -4.76
C GLN A 174 -34.76 -23.74 -4.47
N GLN A 175 -35.37 -23.11 -5.45
CA GLN A 175 -36.65 -22.45 -5.29
C GLN A 175 -37.76 -23.44 -4.91
N LEU A 176 -37.81 -24.62 -5.53
CA LEU A 176 -38.74 -25.68 -5.15
C LEU A 176 -38.52 -26.12 -3.69
N MET A 177 -37.28 -26.32 -3.28
CA MET A 177 -36.93 -26.65 -1.89
C MET A 177 -37.41 -25.58 -0.90
N TYR A 178 -37.24 -24.32 -1.21
CA TYR A 178 -37.70 -23.21 -0.36
C TYR A 178 -39.24 -23.17 -0.26
N VAL A 179 -39.98 -23.42 -1.37
CA VAL A 179 -41.42 -23.46 -1.35
C VAL A 179 -41.92 -24.64 -0.51
N LEU A 180 -41.32 -25.81 -0.66
CA LEU A 180 -41.67 -26.99 0.16
C LEU A 180 -41.41 -26.79 1.64
N ALA A 181 -40.24 -26.19 1.98
CA ALA A 181 -39.91 -25.86 3.35
C ALA A 181 -40.87 -24.85 3.98
N ALA A 182 -41.21 -23.79 3.22
CA ALA A 182 -42.20 -22.82 3.67
C ALA A 182 -43.62 -23.40 3.83
N TRP A 183 -43.95 -24.40 3.04
CA TRP A 183 -45.23 -25.11 3.15
C TRP A 183 -45.25 -26.01 4.36
N GLN A 184 -44.17 -26.72 4.64
CA GLN A 184 -44.01 -27.52 5.83
C GLN A 184 -44.12 -26.67 7.12
N GLU A 185 -43.45 -25.53 7.15
CA GLU A 185 -43.53 -24.61 8.28
C GLU A 185 -44.94 -24.07 8.52
N LYS A 186 -45.70 -23.77 7.46
CA LYS A 186 -47.12 -23.40 7.58
C LYS A 186 -47.98 -24.53 8.13
N LEU A 187 -47.75 -25.78 7.69
CA LEU A 187 -48.51 -26.93 8.21
C LEU A 187 -48.20 -27.17 9.70
N GLU A 188 -46.95 -27.02 10.09
CA GLU A 188 -46.56 -27.15 11.50
C GLU A 188 -47.17 -26.06 12.40
N GLN A 189 -47.25 -24.80 11.87
CA GLN A 189 -47.92 -23.70 12.57
C GLN A 189 -49.42 -23.90 12.70
N GLN A 190 -50.07 -24.54 11.71
CA GLN A 190 -51.50 -24.87 11.76
C GLN A 190 -51.76 -26.07 12.68
N ALA A 191 -50.87 -27.03 12.77
CA ALA A 191 -51.01 -28.19 13.62
C ALA A 191 -50.68 -27.90 15.10
N GLY A 192 -49.81 -26.91 15.36
CA GLY A 192 -49.45 -26.50 16.73
C GLY A 192 -50.42 -25.47 17.35
N GLY A 193 -51.44 -25.02 16.64
CA GLY A 193 -52.45 -24.04 17.07
C GLY A 193 -53.80 -24.61 17.52
N GLN A 194 -53.89 -25.95 17.81
CA GLN A 194 -55.03 -26.58 18.46
C GLN A 194 -54.70 -26.99 19.90
#